data_9829f83650da58dbb01bd8d3c6554e7a
#
_entry.id   9829f83650da58dbb01bd8d3c6554e7a
#
_cell.length_a   1.000
_cell.length_b   1.000
_cell.length_c   1.000
_cell.angle_alpha   90.00
_cell.angle_beta   90.00
_cell.angle_gamma   90.00
#
_symmetry.space_group_name_H-M   'P 1'
#
loop_
_entity.id
_entity.type
_entity.pdbx_description
1 polymer ?
#
loop_
_entity_poly.entity_id
_entity_poly.type
_entity_poly.pdbx_seq_one_letter_code
_entity_poly.pdbx_strand_id
1 'polypeptide(L)'
;MSNRPYQTRMLQVVSRMLAEGKSKLTIQMPTGSGKTRIATGLVSRIGNRRALYIVPSEEIFDQTSAKLTDLDIEHTLLKAGTKPDLYNTRILLAMSQTLARRKDTALFNTWFPDVLFIDEIHKLLEQHRSIVKLWPRTPVIGLTATPVRLDGKSLADVTPFLVVGPNIVQLQRDGFLVPSITYFGPSPNLKDIRITRGDFEASAVQRAYLKQGVLDVVPEHWKLRAKGRRTILFAPGVEASKRLVQVYRDHGVRAEHVDGETPKAQRKAALEKLRRHQLDVVCNVGLFIEGLDIVEVDCITLCQPTKSVARYLQQVGRGLRPSPHTQKKNLIIIDHSDNTRYHGRVEAPRDWQRGGKPLDVELRICRFCGAYTSKDKLTCLHCRFEEKERRVSLVAMQQSSKDASKNTPLRVCPTWAGAVRRLWYTLERDRATNGYPLPNEELGIEGFVENRCRKEVIKLKLTSNNRLS
;
A
#
# COMPACT_ATOMS: atom_id res chain seq x y z
N MET A 1 -21.86 18.09 1.43
CA MET A 1 -21.31 17.46 0.18
C MET A 1 -22.23 16.34 -0.29
N SER A 2 -22.61 16.30 -1.58
CA SER A 2 -23.43 15.24 -2.16
C SER A 2 -22.70 13.90 -2.22
N ASN A 3 -23.44 12.79 -2.21
CA ASN A 3 -22.88 11.47 -2.44
C ASN A 3 -22.41 11.32 -3.90
N ARG A 4 -21.32 10.62 -4.12
CA ARG A 4 -20.89 10.20 -5.47
C ARG A 4 -21.88 9.17 -6.03
N PRO A 5 -22.08 9.06 -7.36
CA PRO A 5 -23.08 8.16 -7.94
C PRO A 5 -23.00 6.72 -7.45
N TYR A 6 -21.77 6.16 -7.37
CA TYR A 6 -21.56 4.80 -6.86
C TYR A 6 -21.87 4.66 -5.36
N GLN A 7 -21.68 5.71 -4.55
CA GLN A 7 -22.04 5.69 -3.13
C GLN A 7 -23.56 5.62 -2.96
N THR A 8 -24.29 6.40 -3.74
CA THR A 8 -25.76 6.33 -3.76
C THR A 8 -26.23 4.93 -4.14
N ARG A 9 -25.65 4.34 -5.19
CA ARG A 9 -25.96 2.95 -5.61
C ARG A 9 -25.67 1.94 -4.50
N MET A 10 -24.51 2.06 -3.84
CA MET A 10 -24.14 1.17 -2.73
C MET A 10 -25.14 1.27 -1.56
N LEU A 11 -25.55 2.49 -1.20
CA LEU A 11 -26.56 2.71 -0.16
C LEU A 11 -27.90 2.04 -0.53
N GLN A 12 -28.32 2.12 -1.79
CA GLN A 12 -29.55 1.46 -2.29
C GLN A 12 -29.44 -0.07 -2.23
N VAL A 13 -28.30 -0.64 -2.69
CA VAL A 13 -28.07 -2.09 -2.66
C VAL A 13 -28.10 -2.62 -1.22
N VAL A 14 -27.37 -1.96 -0.30
CA VAL A 14 -27.34 -2.37 1.11
C VAL A 14 -28.73 -2.27 1.74
N SER A 15 -29.48 -1.16 1.50
CA SER A 15 -30.83 -1.00 2.03
C SER A 15 -31.79 -2.08 1.51
N ARG A 16 -31.67 -2.47 0.24
CA ARG A 16 -32.45 -3.57 -0.36
C ARG A 16 -32.14 -4.90 0.30
N MET A 17 -30.83 -5.24 0.45
CA MET A 17 -30.43 -6.49 1.09
C MET A 17 -30.92 -6.61 2.54
N LEU A 18 -30.87 -5.51 3.29
CA LEU A 18 -31.41 -5.47 4.66
C LEU A 18 -32.93 -5.69 4.66
N ALA A 19 -33.67 -5.09 3.71
CA ALA A 19 -35.12 -5.30 3.56
C ALA A 19 -35.47 -6.74 3.16
N GLU A 20 -34.59 -7.43 2.42
CA GLU A 20 -34.69 -8.86 2.09
C GLU A 20 -34.28 -9.79 3.26
N GLY A 21 -34.05 -9.25 4.45
CA GLY A 21 -33.67 -10.05 5.64
C GLY A 21 -32.17 -10.45 5.69
N LYS A 22 -31.34 -10.01 4.73
CA LYS A 22 -29.88 -10.26 4.76
C LYS A 22 -29.21 -9.32 5.74
N SER A 23 -29.35 -9.61 7.01
CA SER A 23 -28.98 -8.69 8.10
C SER A 23 -27.49 -8.64 8.46
N LYS A 24 -26.68 -9.59 7.99
CA LYS A 24 -25.23 -9.66 8.31
C LYS A 24 -24.42 -9.61 7.01
N LEU A 25 -23.87 -8.45 6.66
CA LEU A 25 -23.19 -8.23 5.41
C LEU A 25 -21.88 -7.46 5.57
N THR A 26 -20.94 -7.70 4.66
CA THR A 26 -19.69 -6.92 4.53
C THR A 26 -19.74 -6.09 3.25
N ILE A 27 -19.44 -4.80 3.35
CA ILE A 27 -19.25 -3.90 2.21
C ILE A 27 -17.76 -3.86 1.90
N GLN A 28 -17.38 -4.39 0.72
CA GLN A 28 -16.02 -4.29 0.22
C GLN A 28 -15.90 -3.09 -0.72
N MET A 29 -14.96 -2.18 -0.41
CA MET A 29 -14.62 -1.07 -1.28
C MET A 29 -13.14 -0.67 -1.11
N PRO A 30 -12.43 -0.27 -2.17
CA PRO A 30 -11.03 0.10 -2.10
C PRO A 30 -10.73 1.18 -1.07
N THR A 31 -9.47 1.24 -0.61
CA THR A 31 -8.99 2.35 0.21
C THR A 31 -9.13 3.67 -0.57
N GLY A 32 -9.60 4.73 0.07
CA GLY A 32 -9.83 6.03 -0.58
C GLY A 32 -11.17 6.17 -1.30
N SER A 33 -11.97 5.12 -1.42
CA SER A 33 -13.30 5.17 -2.06
C SER A 33 -14.40 5.82 -1.21
N GLY A 34 -14.13 6.12 0.08
CA GLY A 34 -15.11 6.74 0.96
C GLY A 34 -16.03 5.75 1.68
N LYS A 35 -15.53 4.60 2.11
CA LYS A 35 -16.25 3.62 2.96
C LYS A 35 -16.96 4.27 4.15
N THR A 36 -16.26 5.13 4.88
CA THR A 36 -16.82 5.86 6.03
C THR A 36 -18.02 6.72 5.62
N ARG A 37 -18.01 7.32 4.40
CA ARG A 37 -19.15 8.09 3.89
C ARG A 37 -20.39 7.21 3.65
N ILE A 38 -20.21 5.98 3.19
CA ILE A 38 -21.31 5.03 3.05
C ILE A 38 -21.83 4.63 4.43
N ALA A 39 -20.95 4.32 5.38
CA ALA A 39 -21.36 3.97 6.72
C ALA A 39 -22.15 5.11 7.41
N THR A 40 -21.62 6.34 7.37
CA THR A 40 -22.34 7.50 7.93
C THR A 40 -23.63 7.80 7.18
N GLY A 41 -23.66 7.58 5.87
CA GLY A 41 -24.90 7.67 5.06
C GLY A 41 -25.93 6.59 5.38
N LEU A 42 -25.52 5.41 5.85
CA LEU A 42 -26.43 4.39 6.40
C LEU A 42 -26.90 4.81 7.80
N VAL A 43 -25.99 5.29 8.65
CA VAL A 43 -26.32 5.80 10.00
C VAL A 43 -27.37 6.92 9.94
N SER A 44 -27.27 7.84 8.97
CA SER A 44 -28.28 8.92 8.82
C SER A 44 -29.67 8.41 8.41
N ARG A 45 -29.79 7.18 7.89
CA ARG A 45 -31.05 6.57 7.41
C ARG A 45 -31.72 5.65 8.39
N ILE A 46 -31.10 5.36 9.52
CA ILE A 46 -31.69 4.45 10.52
C ILE A 46 -32.81 5.12 11.35
N GLY A 47 -33.05 6.42 11.16
CA GLY A 47 -34.07 7.18 11.90
C GLY A 47 -33.74 7.23 13.39
N ASN A 48 -34.72 6.92 14.23
CA ASN A 48 -34.57 6.92 15.71
C ASN A 48 -33.92 5.65 16.28
N ARG A 49 -33.46 4.73 15.41
CA ARG A 49 -32.80 3.48 15.86
C ARG A 49 -31.44 3.76 16.45
N ARG A 50 -30.99 2.87 17.35
CA ARG A 50 -29.68 2.92 17.99
C ARG A 50 -28.64 2.21 17.16
N ALA A 51 -27.48 2.84 16.94
CA ALA A 51 -26.36 2.23 16.25
C ALA A 51 -25.10 2.20 17.12
N LEU A 52 -24.41 1.06 17.08
CA LEU A 52 -23.07 0.93 17.61
C LEU A 52 -22.07 0.91 16.44
N TYR A 53 -21.21 1.92 16.38
CA TYR A 53 -20.16 2.02 15.37
C TYR A 53 -18.80 1.68 16.02
N ILE A 54 -18.18 0.61 15.55
CA ILE A 54 -16.95 0.05 16.11
C ILE A 54 -15.79 0.33 15.17
N VAL A 55 -14.71 0.90 15.71
CA VAL A 55 -13.49 1.20 14.96
C VAL A 55 -12.24 0.63 15.63
N PRO A 56 -11.21 0.22 14.86
CA PRO A 56 -10.03 -0.47 15.39
C PRO A 56 -8.92 0.44 15.92
N SER A 57 -8.87 1.71 15.51
CA SER A 57 -7.78 2.64 15.87
C SER A 57 -8.26 4.04 16.22
N GLU A 58 -7.47 4.78 17.02
CA GLU A 58 -7.80 6.12 17.48
C GLU A 58 -7.89 7.10 16.29
N GLU A 59 -7.03 6.93 15.28
CA GLU A 59 -7.06 7.77 14.09
C GLU A 59 -8.38 7.63 13.31
N ILE A 60 -8.86 6.39 13.14
CA ILE A 60 -10.16 6.12 12.49
C ILE A 60 -11.30 6.62 13.37
N PHE A 61 -11.16 6.50 14.70
CA PHE A 61 -12.14 7.01 15.67
C PHE A 61 -12.32 8.52 15.53
N ASP A 62 -11.22 9.27 15.60
CA ASP A 62 -11.25 10.75 15.50
C ASP A 62 -11.82 11.18 14.12
N GLN A 63 -11.42 10.53 13.03
CA GLN A 63 -11.93 10.81 11.68
C GLN A 63 -13.42 10.48 11.51
N THR A 64 -13.88 9.39 12.12
CA THR A 64 -15.30 8.98 12.05
C THR A 64 -16.15 9.94 12.85
N SER A 65 -15.70 10.32 14.05
CA SER A 65 -16.37 11.33 14.89
C SER A 65 -16.50 12.65 14.14
N ALA A 66 -15.42 13.19 13.58
CA ALA A 66 -15.45 14.41 12.80
C ALA A 66 -16.47 14.34 11.64
N LYS A 67 -16.51 13.22 10.92
CA LYS A 67 -17.47 13.04 9.81
C LYS A 67 -18.92 12.92 10.26
N LEU A 68 -19.18 12.34 11.42
CA LEU A 68 -20.53 12.33 12.02
C LEU A 68 -20.95 13.76 12.39
N THR A 69 -20.03 14.52 13.01
CA THR A 69 -20.26 15.95 13.32
C THR A 69 -20.51 16.79 12.07
N ASP A 70 -19.70 16.61 11.01
CA ASP A 70 -19.87 17.31 9.71
C ASP A 70 -21.24 17.03 9.03
N LEU A 71 -21.94 15.97 9.46
CA LEU A 71 -23.26 15.58 8.98
C LEU A 71 -24.39 15.88 9.97
N ASP A 72 -24.09 16.64 11.02
CA ASP A 72 -25.01 16.97 12.12
C ASP A 72 -25.61 15.72 12.78
N ILE A 73 -24.82 14.61 12.83
CA ILE A 73 -25.21 13.36 13.51
C ILE A 73 -24.64 13.39 14.93
N GLU A 74 -25.53 13.62 15.90
CA GLU A 74 -25.18 13.53 17.31
C GLU A 74 -24.74 12.10 17.66
N HIS A 75 -23.60 11.98 18.37
CA HIS A 75 -23.01 10.70 18.73
C HIS A 75 -22.23 10.77 20.04
N THR A 76 -22.28 9.68 20.77
CA THR A 76 -21.58 9.51 22.05
C THR A 76 -20.28 8.74 21.82
N LEU A 77 -19.23 9.10 22.54
CA LEU A 77 -17.87 8.57 22.37
C LEU A 77 -17.53 7.56 23.48
N LEU A 78 -17.09 6.33 23.09
CA LEU A 78 -16.58 5.31 24.00
C LEU A 78 -15.13 4.96 23.66
N LYS A 79 -14.20 5.55 24.39
CA LYS A 79 -12.77 5.25 24.34
C LYS A 79 -12.16 5.17 25.75
N ALA A 80 -10.88 4.87 25.86
CA ALA A 80 -10.19 4.84 27.15
C ALA A 80 -10.41 6.17 27.91
N GLY A 81 -10.73 6.10 29.19
CA GLY A 81 -10.99 7.28 30.03
C GLY A 81 -12.39 7.91 29.91
N THR A 82 -13.23 7.53 28.92
CA THR A 82 -14.60 8.05 28.83
C THR A 82 -15.58 7.25 29.70
N LYS A 83 -16.57 7.93 30.25
CA LYS A 83 -17.74 7.34 30.94
C LYS A 83 -19.02 7.87 30.26
N PRO A 84 -19.45 7.25 29.15
CA PRO A 84 -20.60 7.75 28.40
C PRO A 84 -21.90 7.53 29.18
N ASP A 85 -22.79 8.54 29.12
CA ASP A 85 -24.19 8.33 29.45
C ASP A 85 -24.89 7.72 28.22
N LEU A 86 -25.41 6.49 28.39
CA LEU A 86 -26.08 5.78 27.31
C LEU A 86 -27.60 6.00 27.28
N TYR A 87 -28.18 6.64 28.27
CA TYR A 87 -29.62 6.78 28.40
C TYR A 87 -30.23 7.45 27.15
N ASN A 88 -29.66 8.58 26.72
CA ASN A 88 -30.09 9.32 25.54
C ASN A 88 -29.25 9.04 24.29
N THR A 89 -28.32 8.09 24.37
CA THR A 89 -27.40 7.79 23.26
C THR A 89 -28.11 7.05 22.14
N ARG A 90 -28.19 7.68 20.95
CA ARG A 90 -28.65 7.05 19.72
C ARG A 90 -27.50 6.38 18.96
N ILE A 91 -26.40 7.10 18.75
CA ILE A 91 -25.22 6.60 18.05
C ILE A 91 -24.07 6.52 19.05
N LEU A 92 -23.55 5.32 19.26
CA LEU A 92 -22.36 5.09 20.07
C LEU A 92 -21.17 4.77 19.18
N LEU A 93 -20.19 5.67 19.10
CA LEU A 93 -18.90 5.42 18.44
C LEU A 93 -17.93 4.85 19.46
N ALA A 94 -17.46 3.63 19.22
CA ALA A 94 -16.67 2.88 20.19
C ALA A 94 -15.34 2.38 19.63
N MET A 95 -14.27 2.51 20.41
CA MET A 95 -13.01 1.81 20.16
C MET A 95 -13.20 0.32 20.48
N SER A 96 -12.82 -0.56 19.53
CA SER A 96 -12.99 -2.02 19.68
C SER A 96 -12.35 -2.58 20.95
N GLN A 97 -11.15 -2.13 21.31
CA GLN A 97 -10.46 -2.57 22.53
C GLN A 97 -11.17 -2.12 23.81
N THR A 98 -11.68 -0.88 23.84
CA THR A 98 -12.40 -0.37 25.01
C THR A 98 -13.72 -1.10 25.18
N LEU A 99 -14.43 -1.30 24.09
CA LEU A 99 -15.69 -2.03 24.06
C LEU A 99 -15.52 -3.48 24.56
N ALA A 100 -14.50 -4.19 24.05
CA ALA A 100 -14.23 -5.57 24.47
C ALA A 100 -13.91 -5.71 25.95
N ARG A 101 -13.26 -4.71 26.57
CA ARG A 101 -12.97 -4.69 28.00
C ARG A 101 -14.21 -4.36 28.87
N ARG A 102 -15.21 -3.69 28.31
CA ARG A 102 -16.41 -3.21 29.00
C ARG A 102 -17.69 -3.99 28.66
N LYS A 103 -17.62 -5.00 27.79
CA LYS A 103 -18.76 -5.75 27.28
C LYS A 103 -19.62 -6.38 28.37
N ASP A 104 -19.01 -6.74 29.51
CA ASP A 104 -19.69 -7.39 30.65
C ASP A 104 -20.09 -6.39 31.73
N THR A 105 -20.00 -5.10 31.49
CA THR A 105 -20.39 -4.06 32.44
C THR A 105 -21.89 -3.77 32.37
N ALA A 106 -22.46 -3.23 33.46
CA ALA A 106 -23.86 -2.82 33.54
C ALA A 106 -24.24 -1.80 32.43
N LEU A 107 -23.23 -1.15 31.81
CA LEU A 107 -23.41 -0.20 30.70
C LEU A 107 -24.23 -0.78 29.55
N PHE A 108 -24.06 -2.07 29.24
CA PHE A 108 -24.73 -2.74 28.11
C PHE A 108 -25.93 -3.59 28.52
N ASN A 109 -26.32 -3.57 29.81
CA ASN A 109 -27.50 -4.26 30.26
C ASN A 109 -28.80 -3.52 29.94
N THR A 110 -28.71 -2.21 29.68
CA THR A 110 -29.87 -1.32 29.43
C THR A 110 -29.84 -0.65 28.06
N TRP A 111 -28.72 -0.75 27.31
CA TRP A 111 -28.58 -0.16 26.02
C TRP A 111 -28.33 -1.22 24.94
N PHE A 112 -29.22 -1.32 24.00
CA PHE A 112 -29.17 -2.33 22.92
C PHE A 112 -29.12 -1.63 21.56
N PRO A 113 -28.13 -1.98 20.70
CA PRO A 113 -28.07 -1.45 19.35
C PRO A 113 -29.06 -2.16 18.41
N ASP A 114 -29.75 -1.40 17.58
CA ASP A 114 -30.56 -1.93 16.49
C ASP A 114 -29.72 -2.30 15.26
N VAL A 115 -28.48 -1.79 15.17
CA VAL A 115 -27.50 -2.11 14.11
C VAL A 115 -26.06 -1.94 14.58
N LEU A 116 -25.19 -2.85 14.16
CA LEU A 116 -23.74 -2.78 14.37
C LEU A 116 -23.04 -2.36 13.07
N PHE A 117 -22.20 -1.33 13.14
CA PHE A 117 -21.23 -0.99 12.11
C PHE A 117 -19.84 -1.37 12.59
N ILE A 118 -19.08 -2.13 11.80
CA ILE A 118 -17.71 -2.56 12.15
C ILE A 118 -16.78 -2.12 11.02
N ASP A 119 -15.97 -1.09 11.28
CA ASP A 119 -14.94 -0.66 10.33
C ASP A 119 -13.73 -1.59 10.39
N GLU A 120 -13.10 -1.80 9.21
CA GLU A 120 -12.00 -2.75 8.99
C GLU A 120 -12.30 -4.15 9.58
N ILE A 121 -13.52 -4.67 9.31
CA ILE A 121 -14.01 -5.96 9.85
C ILE A 121 -13.08 -7.14 9.56
N HIS A 122 -12.21 -7.07 8.55
CA HIS A 122 -11.21 -8.10 8.26
C HIS A 122 -10.20 -8.29 9.40
N LYS A 123 -10.08 -7.32 10.29
CA LYS A 123 -9.33 -7.41 11.53
C LYS A 123 -10.13 -8.09 12.66
N LEU A 124 -11.07 -8.94 12.30
CA LEU A 124 -11.98 -9.59 13.21
C LEU A 124 -11.20 -10.44 14.23
N LEU A 125 -10.85 -9.81 15.33
CA LEU A 125 -10.28 -10.44 16.50
C LEU A 125 -11.40 -11.13 17.28
N GLU A 126 -11.06 -12.03 18.19
CA GLU A 126 -12.02 -12.66 19.10
C GLU A 126 -12.89 -11.63 19.86
N GLN A 127 -12.36 -10.42 20.03
CA GLN A 127 -13.08 -9.27 20.58
C GLN A 127 -14.32 -8.90 19.78
N HIS A 128 -14.20 -8.77 18.42
CA HIS A 128 -15.36 -8.46 17.56
C HIS A 128 -16.37 -9.61 17.55
N ARG A 129 -15.89 -10.86 17.52
CA ARG A 129 -16.77 -12.03 17.61
C ARG A 129 -17.55 -12.06 18.94
N SER A 130 -16.89 -11.79 20.06
CA SER A 130 -17.55 -11.73 21.37
C SER A 130 -18.60 -10.62 21.43
N ILE A 131 -18.31 -9.45 20.81
CA ILE A 131 -19.26 -8.34 20.75
C ILE A 131 -20.49 -8.69 19.88
N VAL A 132 -20.29 -9.29 18.70
CA VAL A 132 -21.41 -9.71 17.84
C VAL A 132 -22.27 -10.78 18.50
N LYS A 133 -21.69 -11.64 19.33
CA LYS A 133 -22.42 -12.65 20.11
C LYS A 133 -23.30 -12.07 21.21
N LEU A 134 -23.03 -10.87 21.72
CA LEU A 134 -23.90 -10.19 22.70
C LEU A 134 -25.29 -9.92 22.10
N TRP A 135 -25.37 -9.62 20.81
CA TRP A 135 -26.59 -9.27 20.11
C TRP A 135 -26.76 -10.10 18.82
N PRO A 136 -27.06 -11.40 18.93
CA PRO A 136 -27.01 -12.32 17.78
C PRO A 136 -28.03 -12.03 16.69
N ARG A 137 -29.12 -11.33 17.02
CA ARG A 137 -30.19 -10.93 16.10
C ARG A 137 -29.98 -9.54 15.48
N THR A 138 -29.07 -8.75 16.03
CA THR A 138 -28.80 -7.40 15.54
C THR A 138 -28.09 -7.46 14.18
N PRO A 139 -28.56 -6.70 13.18
CA PRO A 139 -27.89 -6.55 11.91
C PRO A 139 -26.44 -6.08 12.06
N VAL A 140 -25.53 -6.67 11.26
CA VAL A 140 -24.10 -6.34 11.24
C VAL A 140 -23.71 -5.84 9.85
N ILE A 141 -23.17 -4.64 9.78
CA ILE A 141 -22.65 -4.04 8.55
C ILE A 141 -21.14 -3.85 8.72
N GLY A 142 -20.38 -4.79 8.16
CA GLY A 142 -18.92 -4.71 8.10
C GLY A 142 -18.45 -3.84 6.96
N LEU A 143 -17.36 -3.10 7.16
CA LEU A 143 -16.71 -2.31 6.13
C LEU A 143 -15.25 -2.76 6.01
N THR A 144 -14.77 -2.93 4.78
CA THR A 144 -13.37 -3.26 4.55
C THR A 144 -12.94 -2.94 3.11
N ALA A 145 -11.66 -2.67 2.93
CA ALA A 145 -11.07 -2.66 1.58
C ALA A 145 -10.74 -4.08 1.09
N THR A 146 -10.50 -4.98 2.04
CA THR A 146 -9.98 -6.32 1.78
C THR A 146 -10.73 -7.32 2.67
N PRO A 147 -11.76 -7.99 2.16
CA PRO A 147 -12.57 -8.93 2.94
C PRO A 147 -11.85 -10.27 3.15
N VAL A 148 -10.57 -10.22 3.49
CA VAL A 148 -9.71 -11.38 3.72
C VAL A 148 -8.97 -11.19 5.02
N ARG A 149 -8.96 -12.23 5.86
CA ARG A 149 -8.26 -12.23 7.14
C ARG A 149 -6.78 -12.61 6.96
N LEU A 150 -5.93 -12.12 7.86
CA LEU A 150 -4.51 -12.48 7.90
C LEU A 150 -4.27 -13.98 8.16
N ASP A 151 -5.18 -14.61 8.91
CA ASP A 151 -5.13 -16.05 9.23
C ASP A 151 -5.77 -16.93 8.13
N GLY A 152 -6.15 -16.36 6.99
CA GLY A 152 -6.76 -17.05 5.86
C GLY A 152 -8.20 -17.51 6.07
N LYS A 153 -8.80 -17.27 7.25
CA LYS A 153 -10.18 -17.65 7.54
C LYS A 153 -11.17 -16.70 6.87
N SER A 154 -12.34 -17.21 6.53
CA SER A 154 -13.43 -16.44 5.95
C SER A 154 -14.03 -15.45 6.96
N LEU A 155 -14.65 -14.36 6.46
CA LEU A 155 -15.54 -13.50 7.23
C LEU A 155 -16.99 -14.03 7.28
N ALA A 156 -17.29 -15.08 6.51
CA ALA A 156 -18.65 -15.61 6.34
C ALA A 156 -19.27 -16.15 7.65
N ASP A 157 -18.45 -16.51 8.63
CA ASP A 157 -18.91 -16.91 9.97
C ASP A 157 -19.59 -15.76 10.74
N VAL A 158 -19.31 -14.50 10.40
CA VAL A 158 -19.91 -13.31 11.02
C VAL A 158 -20.80 -12.56 10.04
N THR A 159 -20.36 -12.41 8.79
CA THR A 159 -21.05 -11.70 7.71
C THR A 159 -21.05 -12.54 6.45
N PRO A 160 -22.04 -13.44 6.29
CA PRO A 160 -22.10 -14.38 5.15
C PRO A 160 -22.32 -13.70 3.80
N PHE A 161 -22.82 -12.45 3.79
CA PHE A 161 -23.08 -11.74 2.54
C PHE A 161 -22.00 -10.70 2.26
N LEU A 162 -21.45 -10.72 1.05
CA LEU A 162 -20.45 -9.76 0.57
C LEU A 162 -21.08 -8.86 -0.51
N VAL A 163 -21.05 -7.54 -0.24
CA VAL A 163 -21.44 -6.50 -1.22
C VAL A 163 -20.17 -5.88 -1.77
N VAL A 164 -19.88 -6.15 -3.03
CA VAL A 164 -18.67 -5.63 -3.71
C VAL A 164 -19.01 -4.31 -4.39
N GLY A 165 -18.30 -3.26 -4.01
CA GLY A 165 -18.38 -1.95 -4.63
C GLY A 165 -17.49 -1.80 -5.88
N PRO A 166 -17.34 -0.58 -6.42
CA PRO A 166 -16.51 -0.34 -7.59
C PRO A 166 -15.06 -0.70 -7.33
N ASN A 167 -14.39 -1.29 -8.32
CA ASN A 167 -12.97 -1.60 -8.24
C ASN A 167 -12.11 -0.34 -8.47
N ILE A 168 -10.79 -0.47 -8.27
CA ILE A 168 -9.85 0.66 -8.39
C ILE A 168 -9.87 1.23 -9.82
N VAL A 169 -9.91 0.38 -10.86
CA VAL A 169 -9.93 0.81 -12.27
C VAL A 169 -11.16 1.65 -12.59
N GLN A 170 -12.34 1.23 -12.09
CA GLN A 170 -13.57 2.00 -12.25
C GLN A 170 -13.46 3.36 -11.56
N LEU A 171 -12.96 3.40 -10.31
CA LEU A 171 -12.79 4.65 -9.57
C LEU A 171 -11.75 5.59 -10.21
N GLN A 172 -10.70 5.05 -10.84
CA GLN A 172 -9.73 5.83 -11.61
C GLN A 172 -10.34 6.41 -12.88
N ARG A 173 -11.12 5.61 -13.62
CA ARG A 173 -11.84 6.07 -14.81
C ARG A 173 -12.81 7.20 -14.49
N ASP A 174 -13.48 7.09 -13.38
CA ASP A 174 -14.47 8.08 -12.92
C ASP A 174 -13.81 9.30 -12.22
N GLY A 175 -12.47 9.36 -12.12
CA GLY A 175 -11.72 10.46 -11.51
C GLY A 175 -11.75 10.50 -9.97
N PHE A 176 -12.25 9.46 -9.32
CA PHE A 176 -12.32 9.38 -7.85
C PHE A 176 -11.03 8.84 -7.21
N LEU A 177 -10.18 8.19 -7.99
CA LEU A 177 -8.81 7.82 -7.64
C LEU A 177 -7.89 8.21 -8.80
N VAL A 178 -6.62 8.48 -8.51
CA VAL A 178 -5.61 8.74 -9.54
C VAL A 178 -5.01 7.43 -10.07
N PRO A 179 -4.58 7.35 -11.35
CA PRO A 179 -3.85 6.21 -11.87
C PRO A 179 -2.53 6.01 -11.12
N SER A 180 -2.02 4.78 -11.09
CA SER A 180 -0.72 4.50 -10.50
C SER A 180 0.29 3.95 -11.48
N ILE A 181 1.57 4.21 -11.21
CA ILE A 181 2.71 3.66 -11.93
C ILE A 181 3.61 2.98 -10.92
N THR A 182 3.82 1.69 -11.09
CA THR A 182 4.66 0.92 -10.18
C THR A 182 5.99 0.60 -10.85
N TYR A 183 7.08 1.05 -10.23
CA TYR A 183 8.44 0.74 -10.63
C TYR A 183 9.03 -0.34 -9.74
N PHE A 184 9.78 -1.24 -10.37
CA PHE A 184 10.59 -2.21 -9.67
C PHE A 184 11.81 -1.54 -9.04
N GLY A 185 12.13 -1.92 -7.79
CA GLY A 185 13.39 -1.64 -7.09
C GLY A 185 14.06 -2.93 -6.61
N PRO A 186 15.36 -2.95 -6.40
CA PRO A 186 16.02 -4.07 -5.75
C PRO A 186 15.38 -4.39 -4.42
N SER A 187 15.19 -5.68 -4.15
CA SER A 187 14.65 -6.21 -2.89
C SER A 187 15.63 -7.22 -2.28
N PRO A 188 15.66 -7.39 -0.95
CA PRO A 188 16.53 -8.40 -0.34
C PRO A 188 16.03 -9.81 -0.66
N ASN A 189 16.94 -10.78 -0.58
CA ASN A 189 16.56 -12.19 -0.61
C ASN A 189 15.90 -12.58 0.72
N LEU A 190 14.64 -13.04 0.65
CA LEU A 190 13.83 -13.40 1.82
C LEU A 190 13.51 -14.91 1.89
N LYS A 191 14.17 -15.74 1.07
CA LYS A 191 13.84 -17.18 0.95
C LYS A 191 13.93 -17.93 2.28
N ASP A 192 14.91 -17.57 3.10
CA ASP A 192 15.20 -18.25 4.38
C ASP A 192 14.52 -17.58 5.57
N ILE A 193 13.69 -16.55 5.34
CA ILE A 193 13.01 -15.85 6.43
C ILE A 193 11.76 -16.61 6.85
N ARG A 194 11.72 -16.92 8.15
CA ARG A 194 10.59 -17.61 8.78
C ARG A 194 9.30 -16.79 8.66
N ILE A 195 8.20 -17.49 8.42
CA ILE A 195 6.84 -16.93 8.46
C ILE A 195 6.27 -17.16 9.86
N THR A 196 5.85 -16.08 10.51
CA THR A 196 5.22 -16.09 11.83
C THR A 196 3.87 -15.40 11.75
N ARG A 197 2.81 -16.03 12.32
CA ARG A 197 1.45 -15.46 12.31
C ARG A 197 0.95 -15.04 10.91
N GLY A 198 1.38 -15.77 9.87
CA GLY A 198 0.95 -15.52 8.47
C GLY A 198 1.72 -14.43 7.74
N ASP A 199 2.77 -13.84 8.34
CA ASP A 199 3.64 -12.84 7.68
C ASP A 199 5.11 -13.11 7.99
N PHE A 200 6.03 -12.42 7.30
CA PHE A 200 7.47 -12.53 7.55
C PHE A 200 7.83 -12.07 8.97
N GLU A 201 8.82 -12.71 9.56
CA GLU A 201 9.38 -12.28 10.85
C GLU A 201 10.06 -10.91 10.68
N ALA A 202 9.50 -9.88 11.32
CA ALA A 202 9.88 -8.47 11.10
C ALA A 202 11.36 -8.19 11.40
N SER A 203 11.92 -8.77 12.48
CA SER A 203 13.32 -8.60 12.84
C SER A 203 14.27 -9.21 11.81
N ALA A 204 13.93 -10.37 11.25
CA ALA A 204 14.72 -11.03 10.21
C ALA A 204 14.66 -10.25 8.88
N VAL A 205 13.50 -9.70 8.53
CA VAL A 205 13.36 -8.81 7.36
C VAL A 205 14.26 -7.58 7.53
N GLN A 206 14.18 -6.88 8.66
CA GLN A 206 15.05 -5.72 8.92
C GLN A 206 16.53 -6.05 8.77
N ARG A 207 16.99 -7.16 9.38
CA ARG A 207 18.39 -7.61 9.24
C ARG A 207 18.78 -7.87 7.78
N ALA A 208 17.89 -8.45 6.97
CA ALA A 208 18.16 -8.69 5.56
C ALA A 208 18.37 -7.39 4.78
N TYR A 209 17.52 -6.37 5.01
CA TYR A 209 17.70 -5.05 4.39
C TYR A 209 19.01 -4.37 4.80
N LEU A 210 19.37 -4.43 6.08
CA LEU A 210 20.61 -3.82 6.59
C LEU A 210 21.87 -4.50 6.02
N LYS A 211 21.84 -5.84 5.88
CA LYS A 211 23.02 -6.62 5.43
C LYS A 211 23.24 -6.58 3.92
N GLN A 212 22.18 -6.51 3.10
CA GLN A 212 22.28 -6.72 1.65
C GLN A 212 22.42 -5.41 0.85
N GLY A 213 22.65 -4.26 1.50
CA GLY A 213 22.90 -2.98 0.84
C GLY A 213 21.71 -2.42 0.06
N VAL A 214 20.50 -2.98 0.25
CA VAL A 214 19.28 -2.51 -0.47
C VAL A 214 18.93 -1.08 -0.09
N LEU A 215 19.17 -0.70 1.17
CA LEU A 215 18.80 0.63 1.66
C LEU A 215 19.57 1.76 0.97
N ASP A 216 20.80 1.49 0.52
CA ASP A 216 21.69 2.51 -0.05
C ASP A 216 21.27 2.93 -1.46
N VAL A 217 20.53 2.07 -2.19
CA VAL A 217 20.02 2.36 -3.55
C VAL A 217 18.61 2.94 -3.59
N VAL A 218 17.90 2.93 -2.46
CA VAL A 218 16.51 3.44 -2.39
C VAL A 218 16.42 4.94 -2.75
N PRO A 219 17.28 5.85 -2.23
CA PRO A 219 17.23 7.26 -2.59
C PRO A 219 17.57 7.53 -4.06
N GLU A 220 18.48 6.75 -4.67
CA GLU A 220 18.80 6.87 -6.10
C GLU A 220 17.59 6.54 -6.96
N HIS A 221 16.88 5.45 -6.65
CA HIS A 221 15.65 5.08 -7.34
C HIS A 221 14.55 6.12 -7.14
N TRP A 222 14.44 6.69 -5.93
CA TRP A 222 13.50 7.75 -5.65
C TRP A 222 13.83 9.02 -6.46
N LYS A 223 15.10 9.44 -6.50
CA LYS A 223 15.54 10.58 -7.32
C LYS A 223 15.23 10.39 -8.80
N LEU A 224 15.43 9.16 -9.30
CA LEU A 224 15.18 8.82 -10.70
C LEU A 224 13.69 8.85 -11.06
N ARG A 225 12.80 8.43 -10.14
CA ARG A 225 11.38 8.17 -10.45
C ARG A 225 10.40 9.13 -9.78
N ALA A 226 10.79 9.72 -8.67
CA ALA A 226 9.89 10.46 -7.80
C ALA A 226 10.50 11.77 -7.23
N LYS A 227 11.58 12.31 -7.83
CA LYS A 227 12.15 13.59 -7.40
C LYS A 227 11.07 14.68 -7.38
N GLY A 228 11.00 15.43 -6.27
CA GLY A 228 10.02 16.48 -6.08
C GLY A 228 8.62 15.98 -5.66
N ARG A 229 8.45 14.68 -5.38
CA ARG A 229 7.18 14.11 -4.92
C ARG A 229 7.14 13.95 -3.39
N ARG A 230 5.96 14.17 -2.82
CA ARG A 230 5.68 13.94 -1.40
C ARG A 230 5.55 12.44 -1.16
N THR A 231 6.54 11.89 -0.46
CA THR A 231 6.70 10.44 -0.35
C THR A 231 6.46 9.92 1.05
N ILE A 232 5.66 8.87 1.16
CA ILE A 232 5.63 8.00 2.34
C ILE A 232 6.40 6.73 2.02
N LEU A 233 7.40 6.42 2.85
CA LEU A 233 8.16 5.20 2.77
C LEU A 233 7.76 4.25 3.91
N PHE A 234 7.40 3.03 3.58
CA PHE A 234 7.12 1.96 4.54
C PHE A 234 8.40 1.15 4.76
N ALA A 235 9.05 1.36 5.90
CA ALA A 235 10.31 0.72 6.25
C ALA A 235 10.12 -0.64 6.93
N PRO A 236 11.08 -1.58 6.81
CA PRO A 236 10.97 -2.92 7.36
C PRO A 236 11.15 -2.99 8.88
N GLY A 237 11.65 -1.92 9.49
CA GLY A 237 11.87 -1.80 10.94
C GLY A 237 12.49 -0.46 11.31
N VAL A 238 12.57 -0.18 12.61
CA VAL A 238 12.96 1.14 13.14
C VAL A 238 14.41 1.50 12.76
N GLU A 239 15.35 0.58 12.95
CA GLU A 239 16.76 0.79 12.62
C GLU A 239 16.96 1.04 11.12
N ALA A 240 16.31 0.21 10.26
CA ALA A 240 16.34 0.40 8.81
C ALA A 240 15.69 1.73 8.38
N SER A 241 14.64 2.17 9.07
CA SER A 241 13.99 3.45 8.81
C SER A 241 14.90 4.64 9.16
N LYS A 242 15.59 4.58 10.30
CA LYS A 242 16.58 5.60 10.71
C LYS A 242 17.77 5.64 9.74
N ARG A 243 18.26 4.45 9.32
CA ARG A 243 19.31 4.37 8.30
C ARG A 243 18.87 4.96 6.95
N LEU A 244 17.65 4.65 6.49
CA LEU A 244 17.08 5.23 5.27
C LEU A 244 17.02 6.77 5.34
N VAL A 245 16.57 7.35 6.46
CA VAL A 245 16.57 8.81 6.63
C VAL A 245 17.97 9.39 6.47
N GLN A 246 19.00 8.75 7.05
CA GLN A 246 20.38 9.19 6.90
C GLN A 246 20.83 9.12 5.44
N VAL A 247 20.60 7.98 4.76
CA VAL A 247 20.98 7.83 3.34
C VAL A 247 20.24 8.84 2.45
N TYR A 248 18.95 9.12 2.70
CA TYR A 248 18.22 10.18 1.99
C TYR A 248 18.86 11.56 2.21
N ARG A 249 19.25 11.90 3.45
CA ARG A 249 19.90 13.18 3.79
C ARG A 249 21.25 13.32 3.14
N ASP A 250 22.06 12.26 3.13
CA ASP A 250 23.37 12.21 2.45
C ASP A 250 23.23 12.46 0.93
N HIS A 251 22.04 12.13 0.37
CA HIS A 251 21.68 12.44 -1.01
C HIS A 251 20.98 13.80 -1.19
N GLY A 252 20.96 14.67 -0.16
CA GLY A 252 20.37 16.01 -0.20
C GLY A 252 18.82 15.99 -0.24
N VAL A 253 18.17 14.93 0.24
CA VAL A 253 16.72 14.79 0.31
C VAL A 253 16.24 15.01 1.74
N ARG A 254 15.23 15.86 1.91
CA ARG A 254 14.66 16.17 3.24
C ARG A 254 13.80 15.02 3.73
N ALA A 255 14.30 14.28 4.70
CA ALA A 255 13.64 13.09 5.22
C ALA A 255 13.53 13.09 6.75
N GLU A 256 12.42 12.58 7.29
CA GLU A 256 12.19 12.34 8.72
C GLU A 256 11.67 10.94 8.98
N HIS A 257 12.00 10.40 10.16
CA HIS A 257 11.53 9.10 10.65
C HIS A 257 10.36 9.29 11.62
N VAL A 258 9.37 8.41 11.52
CA VAL A 258 8.28 8.30 12.50
C VAL A 258 7.94 6.83 12.76
N ASP A 259 7.65 6.50 14.02
CA ASP A 259 7.28 5.16 14.49
C ASP A 259 6.24 5.22 15.62
N GLY A 260 5.91 4.07 16.23
CA GLY A 260 4.96 3.97 17.33
C GLY A 260 5.38 4.71 18.60
N GLU A 261 6.69 4.90 18.83
CA GLU A 261 7.23 5.61 19.99
C GLU A 261 7.30 7.13 19.76
N THR A 262 7.24 7.58 18.50
CA THR A 262 7.22 9.02 18.16
C THR A 262 5.97 9.68 18.74
N PRO A 263 6.08 10.74 19.54
CA PRO A 263 4.94 11.45 20.13
C PRO A 263 3.91 11.92 19.07
N LYS A 264 2.61 11.84 19.40
CA LYS A 264 1.52 12.19 18.47
C LYS A 264 1.67 13.59 17.84
N ALA A 265 2.14 14.57 18.63
CA ALA A 265 2.39 15.93 18.15
C ALA A 265 3.52 15.97 17.09
N GLN A 266 4.61 15.25 17.31
CA GLN A 266 5.73 15.17 16.35
C GLN A 266 5.32 14.44 15.07
N ARG A 267 4.56 13.33 15.17
CA ARG A 267 3.99 12.64 14.00
C ARG A 267 3.13 13.60 13.16
N LYS A 268 2.25 14.37 13.82
CA LYS A 268 1.40 15.37 13.15
C LYS A 268 2.25 16.46 12.49
N ALA A 269 3.30 16.94 13.16
CA ALA A 269 4.21 17.93 12.61
C ALA A 269 4.97 17.43 11.38
N ALA A 270 5.50 16.19 11.40
CA ALA A 270 6.16 15.59 10.25
C ALA A 270 5.23 15.47 9.03
N LEU A 271 3.98 15.07 9.26
CA LEU A 271 2.97 14.99 8.21
C LEU A 271 2.58 16.36 7.66
N GLU A 272 2.50 17.38 8.51
CA GLU A 272 2.22 18.74 8.07
C GLU A 272 3.37 19.33 7.26
N LYS A 273 4.63 19.07 7.67
CA LYS A 273 5.82 19.41 6.87
C LYS A 273 5.80 18.73 5.50
N LEU A 274 5.41 17.44 5.43
CA LEU A 274 5.26 16.72 4.16
C LEU A 274 4.16 17.35 3.29
N ARG A 275 3.01 17.70 3.89
CA ARG A 275 1.90 18.37 3.20
C ARG A 275 2.36 19.69 2.59
N ARG A 276 3.10 20.51 3.34
CA ARG A 276 3.63 21.80 2.89
C ARG A 276 4.86 21.69 2.00
N HIS A 277 5.30 20.48 1.68
CA HIS A 277 6.51 20.21 0.90
C HIS A 277 7.80 20.77 1.55
N GLN A 278 7.81 20.87 2.88
CA GLN A 278 8.99 21.16 3.68
C GLN A 278 9.82 19.88 3.94
N LEU A 279 9.19 18.70 3.76
CA LEU A 279 9.81 17.39 3.66
C LEU A 279 9.48 16.76 2.31
N ASP A 280 10.41 15.95 1.82
CA ASP A 280 10.22 15.16 0.61
C ASP A 280 9.78 13.73 0.95
N VAL A 281 10.34 13.17 2.04
CA VAL A 281 10.11 11.78 2.44
C VAL A 281 9.83 11.66 3.94
N VAL A 282 8.79 10.94 4.30
CA VAL A 282 8.56 10.45 5.66
C VAL A 282 8.72 8.94 5.67
N CYS A 283 9.76 8.45 6.37
CA CYS A 283 10.01 7.04 6.60
C CYS A 283 9.24 6.59 7.83
N ASN A 284 8.34 5.63 7.69
CA ASN A 284 7.53 5.15 8.79
C ASN A 284 7.62 3.65 9.05
N VAL A 285 7.36 3.24 10.29
CA VAL A 285 7.30 1.85 10.72
C VAL A 285 6.00 1.60 11.45
N GLY A 286 5.16 0.71 10.89
CA GLY A 286 3.92 0.27 11.52
C GLY A 286 2.79 1.30 11.64
N LEU A 287 3.08 2.57 11.29
CA LEU A 287 2.11 3.65 11.27
C LEU A 287 1.48 3.79 9.86
N PHE A 288 0.66 4.77 9.63
CA PHE A 288 0.16 5.22 8.33
C PHE A 288 -0.47 4.14 7.42
N ILE A 289 -0.52 2.89 7.87
CA ILE A 289 -1.28 1.83 7.20
C ILE A 289 -2.76 2.14 7.31
N GLU A 290 -3.18 2.76 8.42
CA GLU A 290 -4.56 3.16 8.68
C GLU A 290 -4.64 4.59 9.18
N GLY A 291 -5.81 5.23 9.02
CA GLY A 291 -6.09 6.55 9.58
C GLY A 291 -5.34 7.74 8.97
N LEU A 292 -4.37 7.54 8.07
CA LEU A 292 -3.68 8.65 7.42
C LEU A 292 -4.57 9.30 6.36
N ASP A 293 -4.79 10.61 6.48
CA ASP A 293 -5.52 11.42 5.50
C ASP A 293 -4.67 12.58 4.97
N ILE A 294 -3.65 12.23 4.17
CA ILE A 294 -2.85 13.21 3.42
C ILE A 294 -3.03 12.91 1.93
N VAL A 295 -3.90 13.68 1.30
CA VAL A 295 -4.21 13.51 -0.13
C VAL A 295 -3.07 13.96 -1.04
N GLU A 296 -2.18 14.80 -0.53
CA GLU A 296 -1.03 15.37 -1.23
C GLU A 296 0.09 14.34 -1.50
N VAL A 297 0.09 13.20 -0.80
CA VAL A 297 1.07 12.13 -1.03
C VAL A 297 0.91 11.58 -2.44
N ASP A 298 1.93 11.67 -3.25
CA ASP A 298 1.96 11.28 -4.65
C ASP A 298 3.09 10.29 -5.00
N CYS A 299 3.83 9.84 -3.97
CA CYS A 299 4.74 8.69 -4.07
C CYS A 299 4.63 7.79 -2.84
N ILE A 300 4.64 6.48 -3.07
CA ILE A 300 4.75 5.44 -2.03
C ILE A 300 6.00 4.61 -2.33
N THR A 301 6.90 4.51 -1.36
CA THR A 301 8.07 3.61 -1.44
C THR A 301 7.85 2.44 -0.49
N LEU A 302 7.90 1.22 -1.02
CA LEU A 302 7.70 -0.01 -0.27
C LEU A 302 9.04 -0.67 0.00
N CYS A 303 9.49 -0.67 1.26
CA CYS A 303 10.62 -1.44 1.77
C CYS A 303 10.18 -2.45 2.84
N GLN A 304 8.88 -2.70 2.96
CA GLN A 304 8.30 -3.66 3.90
C GLN A 304 7.60 -4.78 3.13
N PRO A 305 8.27 -5.92 2.93
CA PRO A 305 7.64 -7.10 2.35
C PRO A 305 6.57 -7.65 3.28
N THR A 306 5.47 -8.14 2.69
CA THR A 306 4.37 -8.73 3.46
C THR A 306 3.68 -9.85 2.67
N LYS A 307 3.20 -10.87 3.36
CA LYS A 307 2.29 -11.89 2.81
C LYS A 307 0.83 -11.43 2.84
N SER A 308 0.54 -10.32 3.50
CA SER A 308 -0.80 -9.78 3.63
C SER A 308 -1.17 -8.87 2.46
N VAL A 309 -2.08 -9.33 1.60
CA VAL A 309 -2.66 -8.49 0.54
C VAL A 309 -3.37 -7.26 1.13
N ALA A 310 -3.97 -7.39 2.31
CA ALA A 310 -4.63 -6.28 3.00
C ALA A 310 -3.64 -5.17 3.35
N ARG A 311 -2.50 -5.53 3.95
CA ARG A 311 -1.44 -4.57 4.30
C ARG A 311 -0.90 -3.87 3.05
N TYR A 312 -0.56 -4.62 2.01
CA TYR A 312 -0.08 -4.08 0.74
C TYR A 312 -1.07 -3.06 0.13
N LEU A 313 -2.35 -3.44 -0.01
CA LEU A 313 -3.37 -2.56 -0.58
C LEU A 313 -3.67 -1.34 0.30
N GLN A 314 -3.58 -1.46 1.61
CA GLN A 314 -3.73 -0.33 2.52
C GLN A 314 -2.57 0.65 2.43
N GLN A 315 -1.32 0.17 2.37
CA GLN A 315 -0.12 1.01 2.17
C GLN A 315 -0.23 1.83 0.87
N VAL A 316 -0.49 1.16 -0.25
CA VAL A 316 -0.56 1.82 -1.57
C VAL A 316 -1.79 2.71 -1.69
N GLY A 317 -2.92 2.25 -1.16
CA GLY A 317 -4.20 2.96 -1.22
C GLY A 317 -4.18 4.37 -0.60
N ARG A 318 -3.21 4.65 0.28
CA ARG A 318 -3.03 6.00 0.84
C ARG A 318 -2.71 7.04 -0.23
N GLY A 319 -1.90 6.66 -1.21
CA GLY A 319 -1.49 7.55 -2.30
C GLY A 319 -2.47 7.62 -3.48
N LEU A 320 -3.53 6.82 -3.55
CA LEU A 320 -4.44 6.83 -4.70
C LEU A 320 -5.46 7.97 -4.68
N ARG A 321 -5.62 8.70 -3.59
CA ARG A 321 -6.60 9.79 -3.49
C ARG A 321 -6.17 10.98 -4.37
N PRO A 322 -7.10 11.59 -5.11
CA PRO A 322 -6.81 12.82 -5.82
C PRO A 322 -6.53 13.97 -4.85
N SER A 323 -5.67 14.89 -5.25
CA SER A 323 -5.38 16.13 -4.53
C SER A 323 -5.57 17.32 -5.47
N PRO A 324 -6.71 18.00 -5.43
CA PRO A 324 -6.96 19.16 -6.28
C PRO A 324 -5.95 20.28 -6.05
N HIS A 325 -5.52 20.48 -4.80
CA HIS A 325 -4.58 21.56 -4.43
C HIS A 325 -3.18 21.38 -5.01
N THR A 326 -2.75 20.13 -5.24
CA THR A 326 -1.41 19.83 -5.81
C THR A 326 -1.47 19.39 -7.27
N GLN A 327 -2.66 19.39 -7.89
CA GLN A 327 -2.89 18.93 -9.25
C GLN A 327 -2.30 17.53 -9.51
N LYS A 328 -2.38 16.66 -8.53
CA LYS A 328 -1.83 15.32 -8.56
C LYS A 328 -2.40 14.51 -9.71
N LYS A 329 -1.56 14.16 -10.68
CA LYS A 329 -1.95 13.42 -11.89
C LYS A 329 -1.93 11.91 -11.71
N ASN A 330 -0.99 11.40 -10.90
CA ASN A 330 -0.79 9.97 -10.67
C ASN A 330 -0.10 9.71 -9.33
N LEU A 331 -0.08 8.45 -8.94
CA LEU A 331 0.73 7.93 -7.83
C LEU A 331 1.93 7.16 -8.39
N ILE A 332 3.13 7.49 -7.95
CA ILE A 332 4.31 6.66 -8.17
C ILE A 332 4.44 5.65 -7.02
N ILE A 333 4.66 4.39 -7.36
CA ILE A 333 4.97 3.33 -6.41
C ILE A 333 6.37 2.82 -6.75
N ILE A 334 7.28 2.84 -5.78
CA ILE A 334 8.62 2.26 -5.93
C ILE A 334 8.67 1.05 -5.01
N ASP A 335 8.71 -0.15 -5.60
CA ASP A 335 8.61 -1.40 -4.87
C ASP A 335 9.97 -2.06 -4.69
N HIS A 336 10.56 -1.89 -3.51
CA HIS A 336 11.77 -2.55 -3.04
C HIS A 336 11.48 -3.78 -2.17
N SER A 337 10.23 -4.28 -2.19
CA SER A 337 9.78 -5.36 -1.31
C SER A 337 9.27 -6.58 -2.04
N ASP A 338 9.24 -6.56 -3.39
CA ASP A 338 8.58 -7.57 -4.23
C ASP A 338 7.07 -7.75 -3.95
N ASN A 339 6.44 -6.85 -3.20
CA ASN A 339 5.02 -6.95 -2.89
C ASN A 339 4.15 -6.96 -4.15
N THR A 340 4.50 -6.13 -5.15
CA THR A 340 3.76 -6.07 -6.43
C THR A 340 3.90 -7.37 -7.22
N ARG A 341 5.08 -8.01 -7.18
CA ARG A 341 5.28 -9.32 -7.82
C ARG A 341 4.45 -10.41 -7.14
N TYR A 342 4.37 -10.36 -5.81
CA TYR A 342 3.67 -11.35 -5.01
C TYR A 342 2.14 -11.18 -5.03
N HIS A 343 1.68 -9.93 -4.92
CA HIS A 343 0.26 -9.59 -4.79
C HIS A 343 -0.40 -9.09 -6.07
N GLY A 344 0.35 -8.90 -7.16
CA GLY A 344 -0.12 -8.21 -8.36
C GLY A 344 -0.18 -6.70 -8.17
N ARG A 345 -0.43 -5.98 -9.26
CA ARG A 345 -0.63 -4.52 -9.23
C ARG A 345 -1.82 -4.16 -8.35
N VAL A 346 -1.82 -2.92 -7.83
CA VAL A 346 -2.91 -2.45 -6.97
C VAL A 346 -4.26 -2.43 -7.69
N GLU A 347 -4.27 -2.20 -9.00
CA GLU A 347 -5.46 -2.19 -9.86
C GLU A 347 -5.93 -3.59 -10.26
N ALA A 348 -5.14 -4.65 -10.03
CA ALA A 348 -5.48 -5.99 -10.47
C ALA A 348 -6.84 -6.41 -9.90
N PRO A 349 -7.76 -6.93 -10.73
CA PRO A 349 -8.99 -7.52 -10.23
C PRO A 349 -8.66 -8.70 -9.32
N ARG A 350 -9.46 -8.90 -8.30
CA ARG A 350 -9.18 -9.87 -7.24
C ARG A 350 -10.37 -10.75 -6.95
N ASP A 351 -10.07 -12.03 -6.73
CA ASP A 351 -11.04 -12.99 -6.22
C ASP A 351 -11.05 -12.93 -4.68
N TRP A 352 -12.01 -12.22 -4.15
CA TRP A 352 -12.15 -12.07 -2.70
C TRP A 352 -12.64 -13.36 -2.01
N GLN A 353 -13.25 -14.28 -2.74
CA GLN A 353 -13.64 -15.60 -2.21
C GLN A 353 -12.45 -16.52 -2.05
N ARG A 354 -11.41 -16.34 -2.88
CA ARG A 354 -10.16 -17.10 -2.86
C ARG A 354 -9.00 -16.34 -2.21
N GLY A 355 -9.27 -15.59 -1.15
CA GLY A 355 -8.20 -14.92 -0.39
C GLY A 355 -7.64 -13.65 -1.04
N GLY A 356 -8.36 -13.03 -1.97
CA GLY A 356 -7.94 -11.78 -2.62
C GLY A 356 -6.77 -11.96 -3.59
N LYS A 357 -6.56 -13.18 -4.10
CA LYS A 357 -5.57 -13.42 -5.15
C LYS A 357 -5.91 -12.60 -6.38
N PRO A 358 -4.92 -12.01 -7.07
CA PRO A 358 -5.17 -11.34 -8.33
C PRO A 358 -5.72 -12.35 -9.35
N LEU A 359 -6.75 -11.95 -10.07
CA LEU A 359 -7.37 -12.76 -11.14
C LEU A 359 -6.55 -12.70 -12.43
N ASP A 360 -5.65 -11.75 -12.53
CA ASP A 360 -4.85 -11.46 -13.72
C ASP A 360 -3.37 -11.56 -13.48
N VAL A 361 -2.75 -12.23 -14.39
CA VAL A 361 -1.65 -11.81 -15.23
C VAL A 361 -0.31 -11.85 -14.53
N GLU A 362 0.49 -12.75 -15.05
CA GLU A 362 1.92 -12.71 -14.85
C GLU A 362 2.46 -11.32 -15.24
N LEU A 363 3.14 -10.69 -14.29
CA LEU A 363 3.76 -9.40 -14.50
C LEU A 363 5.15 -9.55 -15.11
N ARG A 364 5.50 -8.62 -15.99
CA ARG A 364 6.88 -8.39 -16.44
C ARG A 364 7.32 -6.98 -16.11
N ILE A 365 8.62 -6.79 -16.04
CA ILE A 365 9.22 -5.47 -15.90
C ILE A 365 9.51 -4.96 -17.31
N CYS A 366 9.02 -3.78 -17.64
CA CYS A 366 9.34 -3.14 -18.92
C CYS A 366 10.85 -2.89 -18.99
N ARG A 367 11.47 -3.41 -20.05
CA ARG A 367 12.92 -3.27 -20.25
C ARG A 367 13.37 -1.83 -20.49
N PHE A 368 12.45 -0.97 -20.92
CA PHE A 368 12.76 0.41 -21.24
C PHE A 368 12.61 1.34 -20.03
N CYS A 369 11.47 1.31 -19.31
CA CYS A 369 11.21 2.26 -18.23
C CYS A 369 11.23 1.63 -16.83
N GLY A 370 11.41 0.31 -16.68
CA GLY A 370 11.43 -0.38 -15.39
C GLY A 370 10.08 -0.50 -14.69
N ALA A 371 8.97 -0.04 -15.31
CA ALA A 371 7.65 -0.18 -14.73
C ALA A 371 7.11 -1.62 -14.86
N TYR A 372 6.33 -2.05 -13.88
CA TYR A 372 5.57 -3.29 -13.98
C TYR A 372 4.47 -3.16 -15.04
N THR A 373 4.42 -4.12 -15.95
CA THR A 373 3.40 -4.24 -16.99
C THR A 373 2.93 -5.69 -17.10
N SER A 374 1.81 -5.92 -17.77
CA SER A 374 1.28 -7.25 -17.99
C SER A 374 2.10 -8.02 -19.02
N LYS A 375 2.33 -9.34 -18.81
CA LYS A 375 3.06 -10.19 -19.75
C LYS A 375 2.30 -10.43 -21.06
N ASP A 376 0.97 -10.43 -21.01
CA ASP A 376 0.09 -10.62 -22.18
C ASP A 376 0.09 -9.42 -23.15
N LYS A 377 0.63 -8.28 -22.74
CA LYS A 377 0.71 -7.07 -23.57
C LYS A 377 2.15 -6.81 -24.02
N LEU A 378 2.38 -6.77 -25.32
CA LEU A 378 3.69 -6.42 -25.90
C LEU A 378 4.05 -4.96 -25.63
N THR A 379 3.05 -4.07 -25.58
CA THR A 379 3.25 -2.64 -25.36
C THR A 379 3.21 -2.30 -23.88
N CYS A 380 4.21 -1.58 -23.40
CA CYS A 380 4.20 -1.06 -22.03
C CYS A 380 3.11 -0.01 -21.87
N LEU A 381 2.23 -0.19 -20.90
CA LEU A 381 1.12 0.74 -20.64
C LEU A 381 1.61 2.13 -20.20
N HIS A 382 2.82 2.22 -19.66
CA HIS A 382 3.37 3.46 -19.13
C HIS A 382 4.16 4.25 -20.19
N CYS A 383 5.20 3.66 -20.79
CA CYS A 383 6.07 4.36 -21.73
C CYS A 383 5.76 4.07 -23.21
N ARG A 384 4.74 3.26 -23.47
CA ARG A 384 4.34 2.83 -24.85
C ARG A 384 5.42 2.07 -25.62
N PHE A 385 6.52 1.70 -24.95
CA PHE A 385 7.55 0.86 -25.58
C PHE A 385 6.94 -0.49 -25.96
N GLU A 386 7.09 -0.87 -27.24
CA GLU A 386 6.64 -2.13 -27.78
C GLU A 386 7.79 -3.14 -27.73
N GLU A 387 7.60 -4.23 -27.01
CA GLU A 387 8.55 -5.34 -27.00
C GLU A 387 8.29 -6.20 -28.24
N LYS A 388 9.11 -6.04 -29.27
CA LYS A 388 9.06 -6.92 -30.44
C LYS A 388 9.30 -8.35 -29.97
N GLU A 389 8.42 -9.27 -30.29
CA GLU A 389 8.62 -10.69 -30.05
C GLU A 389 9.98 -11.09 -30.64
N ARG A 390 10.94 -11.45 -29.79
CA ARG A 390 12.09 -12.21 -30.24
C ARG A 390 11.59 -13.63 -30.58
N ARG A 391 11.17 -13.86 -31.79
CA ARG A 391 11.37 -15.16 -32.43
C ARG A 391 12.88 -15.31 -32.68
N VAL A 392 13.63 -15.46 -31.61
CA VAL A 392 14.95 -16.07 -31.72
C VAL A 392 14.66 -17.54 -31.89
N SER A 393 14.68 -18.01 -33.13
CA SER A 393 14.65 -19.43 -33.39
C SER A 393 15.78 -20.08 -32.56
N LEU A 394 15.48 -21.12 -31.81
CA LEU A 394 16.46 -21.93 -31.08
C LEU A 394 17.64 -22.38 -31.97
N VAL A 395 17.46 -22.40 -33.29
CA VAL A 395 18.46 -22.66 -34.31
C VAL A 395 19.60 -21.64 -34.33
N ALA A 396 19.33 -20.34 -34.11
CA ALA A 396 20.38 -19.32 -34.09
C ALA A 396 21.23 -19.37 -32.80
N MET A 397 20.69 -19.87 -31.67
CA MET A 397 21.45 -20.08 -30.44
C MET A 397 22.38 -21.30 -30.50
N GLN A 398 21.98 -22.36 -31.24
CA GLN A 398 22.81 -23.56 -31.41
C GLN A 398 23.95 -23.36 -32.39
N GLN A 399 23.83 -22.46 -33.37
CA GLN A 399 24.91 -22.14 -34.31
C GLN A 399 25.98 -21.23 -33.68
N SER A 400 25.59 -20.26 -32.81
CA SER A 400 26.57 -19.40 -32.13
C SER A 400 27.40 -20.09 -31.03
N SER A 401 26.93 -21.23 -30.52
CA SER A 401 27.68 -22.03 -29.54
C SER A 401 28.74 -22.97 -30.13
N LYS A 402 28.69 -23.23 -31.44
CA LYS A 402 29.69 -24.09 -32.13
C LYS A 402 30.93 -23.32 -32.60
N ASP A 403 30.84 -21.97 -32.74
CA ASP A 403 31.97 -21.14 -33.21
C ASP A 403 32.76 -20.47 -32.09
N ALA A 404 32.46 -20.73 -30.82
CA ALA A 404 33.18 -20.19 -29.67
C ALA A 404 34.35 -21.09 -29.26
N SER A 405 35.26 -21.36 -30.19
CA SER A 405 36.56 -21.95 -29.84
C SER A 405 37.62 -20.86 -29.70
N LYS A 406 38.14 -20.78 -28.46
CA LYS A 406 39.45 -20.24 -28.06
C LYS A 406 39.71 -18.73 -28.15
N ASN A 407 39.97 -18.16 -26.98
CA ASN A 407 40.59 -16.84 -26.72
C ASN A 407 39.75 -15.59 -27.01
N THR A 408 38.65 -15.42 -26.27
CA THR A 408 38.02 -14.11 -26.12
C THR A 408 38.13 -13.66 -24.66
N PRO A 409 38.66 -12.45 -24.38
CA PRO A 409 38.69 -11.92 -23.00
C PRO A 409 37.31 -11.87 -22.41
N LEU A 410 37.13 -12.15 -21.14
CA LEU A 410 35.90 -12.09 -20.35
C LEU A 410 35.13 -10.82 -20.67
N ARG A 411 34.15 -10.93 -21.57
CA ARG A 411 33.19 -9.84 -21.80
C ARG A 411 32.25 -9.77 -20.61
N VAL A 412 32.17 -8.57 -20.02
CA VAL A 412 31.19 -8.17 -19.00
C VAL A 412 29.82 -8.70 -19.38
N CYS A 413 29.12 -9.31 -18.41
CA CYS A 413 27.79 -9.89 -18.58
C CYS A 413 26.90 -9.01 -19.47
N PRO A 414 26.49 -9.43 -20.67
CA PRO A 414 25.75 -8.61 -21.63
C PRO A 414 24.43 -8.07 -21.07
N THR A 415 23.87 -8.76 -20.08
CA THR A 415 22.66 -8.36 -19.40
C THR A 415 22.83 -7.14 -18.52
N TRP A 416 23.98 -6.99 -17.86
CA TRP A 416 24.25 -5.86 -16.96
C TRP A 416 24.60 -4.59 -17.73
N ALA A 417 25.47 -4.65 -18.72
CA ALA A 417 25.79 -3.52 -19.60
C ALA A 417 24.52 -3.03 -20.33
N GLY A 418 23.67 -3.97 -20.78
CA GLY A 418 22.37 -3.64 -21.35
C GLY A 418 21.42 -2.94 -20.37
N ALA A 419 21.43 -3.28 -19.08
CA ALA A 419 20.64 -2.62 -18.07
C ALA A 419 21.11 -1.19 -17.80
N VAL A 420 22.42 -0.96 -17.70
CA VAL A 420 23.02 0.36 -17.50
C VAL A 420 22.78 1.28 -18.73
N ARG A 421 22.95 0.78 -19.95
CA ARG A 421 22.63 1.54 -21.18
C ARG A 421 21.17 1.94 -21.23
N ARG A 422 20.24 1.03 -20.85
CA ARG A 422 18.81 1.34 -20.80
C ARG A 422 18.48 2.40 -19.76
N LEU A 423 19.13 2.35 -18.59
CA LEU A 423 18.99 3.38 -17.57
C LEU A 423 19.43 4.74 -18.09
N TRP A 424 20.57 4.81 -18.78
CA TRP A 424 21.08 6.02 -19.40
C TRP A 424 20.10 6.61 -20.43
N TYR A 425 19.61 5.82 -21.38
CA TYR A 425 18.65 6.29 -22.38
C TYR A 425 17.32 6.75 -21.76
N THR A 426 16.92 6.14 -20.65
CA THR A 426 15.73 6.61 -19.91
C THR A 426 15.99 7.98 -19.30
N LEU A 427 17.17 8.19 -18.70
CA LEU A 427 17.57 9.47 -18.12
C LEU A 427 17.70 10.57 -19.17
N GLU A 428 18.31 10.28 -20.34
CA GLU A 428 18.38 11.23 -21.46
C GLU A 428 17.00 11.64 -21.97
N ARG A 429 16.09 10.69 -22.11
CA ARG A 429 14.73 10.99 -22.53
C ARG A 429 13.97 11.82 -21.50
N ASP A 430 14.09 11.48 -20.21
CA ASP A 430 13.45 12.21 -19.11
C ASP A 430 14.03 13.64 -19.02
N ARG A 431 15.32 13.84 -19.34
CA ARG A 431 15.94 15.17 -19.51
C ARG A 431 15.29 15.96 -20.65
N ALA A 432 15.17 15.36 -21.82
CA ALA A 432 14.56 16.00 -22.99
C ALA A 432 13.09 16.39 -22.74
N THR A 433 12.39 15.60 -21.90
CA THR A 433 10.96 15.83 -21.61
C THR A 433 10.73 16.74 -20.41
N ASN A 434 11.63 16.74 -19.41
CA ASN A 434 11.41 17.34 -18.08
C ASN A 434 12.56 18.25 -17.60
N GLY A 435 13.63 18.43 -18.37
CA GLY A 435 14.75 19.34 -18.07
C GLY A 435 15.67 18.93 -16.90
N TYR A 436 15.73 17.64 -16.53
CA TYR A 436 16.59 17.18 -15.44
C TYR A 436 18.05 16.96 -15.89
N PRO A 437 19.06 17.34 -15.06
CA PRO A 437 20.46 17.08 -15.36
C PRO A 437 20.79 15.59 -15.28
N LEU A 438 21.67 15.11 -16.17
CA LEU A 438 22.18 13.74 -16.15
C LEU A 438 23.31 13.59 -15.11
N PRO A 439 23.37 12.46 -14.36
CA PRO A 439 24.54 12.16 -13.55
C PRO A 439 25.75 11.89 -14.47
N ASN A 440 26.87 12.54 -14.20
CA ASN A 440 28.14 12.41 -14.94
C ASN A 440 28.07 12.83 -16.43
N GLU A 441 27.56 14.01 -16.69
CA GLU A 441 27.49 14.57 -18.07
C GLU A 441 28.83 14.58 -18.82
N GLU A 442 29.96 14.69 -18.08
CA GLU A 442 31.31 14.75 -18.66
C GLU A 442 31.80 13.40 -19.23
N LEU A 443 31.25 12.28 -18.82
CA LEU A 443 31.74 10.94 -19.17
C LEU A 443 30.98 10.28 -20.33
N GLY A 444 29.82 10.76 -20.69
CA GLY A 444 28.95 10.10 -21.66
C GLY A 444 28.50 8.70 -21.23
N ILE A 445 27.68 8.06 -22.07
CA ILE A 445 27.14 6.71 -21.76
C ILE A 445 28.21 5.65 -21.68
N GLU A 446 29.25 5.71 -22.54
CA GLU A 446 30.32 4.71 -22.57
C GLU A 446 31.24 4.81 -21.37
N GLY A 447 31.66 6.02 -20.98
CA GLY A 447 32.46 6.25 -19.77
C GLY A 447 31.73 5.89 -18.49
N PHE A 448 30.41 6.13 -18.42
CA PHE A 448 29.58 5.72 -17.29
C PHE A 448 29.49 4.19 -17.18
N VAL A 449 29.25 3.49 -18.29
CA VAL A 449 29.19 2.03 -18.35
C VAL A 449 30.54 1.43 -17.99
N GLU A 450 31.64 1.96 -18.55
CA GLU A 450 32.99 1.45 -18.32
C GLU A 450 33.46 1.64 -16.86
N ASN A 451 33.22 2.81 -16.26
CA ASN A 451 33.59 3.10 -14.88
C ASN A 451 32.83 2.22 -13.88
N ARG A 452 31.54 1.98 -14.13
CA ARG A 452 30.73 1.09 -13.30
C ARG A 452 31.14 -0.38 -13.47
N CYS A 453 31.44 -0.81 -14.69
CA CYS A 453 31.95 -2.15 -14.97
C CYS A 453 33.31 -2.41 -14.33
N ARG A 454 34.24 -1.45 -14.34
CA ARG A 454 35.54 -1.58 -13.65
C ARG A 454 35.36 -1.76 -12.15
N LYS A 455 34.46 -1.00 -11.49
CA LYS A 455 34.20 -1.12 -10.06
C LYS A 455 33.64 -2.49 -9.66
N GLU A 456 32.74 -3.07 -10.47
CA GLU A 456 32.19 -4.41 -10.21
C GLU A 456 33.17 -5.54 -10.50
N VAL A 457 34.00 -5.42 -11.54
CA VAL A 457 35.09 -6.39 -11.81
C VAL A 457 36.14 -6.41 -10.68
N ILE A 458 36.47 -5.25 -10.11
CA ILE A 458 37.36 -5.16 -8.95
C ILE A 458 36.71 -5.85 -7.74
N LYS A 459 35.42 -5.64 -7.48
CA LYS A 459 34.69 -6.31 -6.42
C LYS A 459 34.67 -7.84 -6.57
N LEU A 460 34.40 -8.34 -7.80
CA LEU A 460 34.42 -9.77 -8.10
C LEU A 460 35.78 -10.41 -7.97
N LYS A 461 36.89 -9.70 -8.32
CA LYS A 461 38.24 -10.18 -8.12
C LYS A 461 38.62 -10.24 -6.64
N LEU A 462 38.16 -9.29 -5.80
CA LEU A 462 38.39 -9.30 -4.36
C LEU A 462 37.64 -10.42 -3.63
N THR A 463 36.44 -10.79 -4.14
CA THR A 463 35.69 -11.92 -3.57
C THR A 463 36.14 -13.29 -4.04
N SER A 464 36.79 -13.41 -5.19
CA SER A 464 37.35 -14.67 -5.69
C SER A 464 38.70 -14.99 -5.02
N ASN A 465 39.52 -13.99 -4.66
CA ASN A 465 40.80 -14.21 -3.96
C ASN A 465 40.63 -14.59 -2.47
N ASN A 466 39.48 -14.34 -1.86
CA ASN A 466 39.17 -14.77 -0.48
C ASN A 466 38.55 -16.18 -0.39
N ARG A 467 38.51 -16.95 -1.48
CA ARG A 467 38.05 -18.35 -1.48
C ARG A 467 39.14 -19.36 -1.78
N LEU A 468 40.40 -18.92 -1.87
CA LEU A 468 41.60 -19.74 -2.12
C LEU A 468 42.69 -19.56 -1.07
N SER A 469 42.34 -19.13 0.15
CA SER A 469 43.19 -19.19 1.32
C SER A 469 42.49 -19.88 2.48
#